data_0a7647afc37f95d8567899b8b887b0f6
#
_entry.id   0a7647afc37f95d8567899b8b887b0f6
#
_cell.length_a   1.000
_cell.length_b   1.000
_cell.length_c   1.000
_cell.angle_alpha   90.00
_cell.angle_beta   90.00
_cell.angle_gamma   90.00
#
_symmetry.space_group_name_H-M   'P 1'
#
loop_
_entity.id
_entity.type
_entity.pdbx_description
1 polymer ?
#
loop_
_entity_poly.entity_id
_entity_poly.type
_entity_poly.pdbx_seq_one_letter_code
_entity_poly.pdbx_strand_id
1 'polypeptide(L)'
;MSEITIMTVPLKFVNHSIEDFAMQVTFDPASGDGNVVYNLSVIKNEDLDFAISILRDAYKTGITVSGRVRFLSSGEKLHGYTVPKGFTGICTICSITFDGILIRRGIPITPIGGGVVEIENRTPIRFTHIILYEHTTIDPLQVLFSQRTTSITSVMRTGSGAILANIREFHMEAEPRVGTVLDELAGSSLSGILEVGMPNLPLLGVPVSPQFVAIAAVGGTNPMAAIREGGRWVQTQAMKGLMDISQMEEIRDY
;
A
#
# COMPACT_ATOMS: atom_id res chain seq x y z
N MET A 1 12.65 -6.46 49.90
CA MET A 1 12.85 -5.59 48.74
C MET A 1 12.32 -6.37 47.55
N SER A 2 11.13 -6.01 47.04
CA SER A 2 10.54 -6.66 45.87
C SER A 2 11.24 -6.13 44.62
N GLU A 3 11.91 -7.00 43.87
CA GLU A 3 12.45 -6.69 42.56
C GLU A 3 11.29 -6.35 41.64
N ILE A 4 11.22 -5.09 41.20
CA ILE A 4 10.31 -4.66 40.12
C ILE A 4 10.98 -5.14 38.83
N THR A 5 10.58 -6.29 38.33
CA THR A 5 10.95 -6.74 37.00
C THR A 5 10.20 -5.84 36.01
N ILE A 6 10.86 -4.83 35.47
CA ILE A 6 10.34 -4.05 34.37
C ILE A 6 10.37 -4.94 33.14
N MET A 7 9.23 -5.50 32.77
CA MET A 7 9.07 -6.17 31.45
C MET A 7 9.06 -5.08 30.39
N THR A 8 10.20 -4.88 29.73
CA THR A 8 10.26 -4.03 28.54
C THR A 8 9.64 -4.79 27.38
N VAL A 9 8.56 -4.21 26.79
CA VAL A 9 8.00 -4.74 25.54
C VAL A 9 9.03 -4.50 24.44
N PRO A 10 9.47 -5.54 23.70
CA PRO A 10 10.43 -5.36 22.62
C PRO A 10 9.88 -4.39 21.55
N LEU A 11 10.79 -3.61 20.93
CA LEU A 11 10.42 -2.81 19.77
C LEU A 11 9.95 -3.72 18.64
N LYS A 12 8.84 -3.34 18.00
CA LYS A 12 8.31 -4.05 16.84
C LYS A 12 8.74 -3.29 15.58
N PHE A 13 9.58 -3.91 14.76
CA PHE A 13 9.97 -3.38 13.47
C PHE A 13 8.84 -3.52 12.45
N VAL A 14 8.87 -2.70 11.42
CA VAL A 14 7.79 -2.62 10.43
C VAL A 14 7.63 -3.92 9.66
N ASN A 15 8.71 -4.61 9.31
CA ASN A 15 8.66 -5.92 8.64
C ASN A 15 7.79 -6.92 9.42
N HIS A 16 7.92 -7.02 10.76
CA HIS A 16 7.09 -7.91 11.58
C HIS A 16 5.60 -7.51 11.53
N SER A 17 5.31 -6.20 11.44
CA SER A 17 3.92 -5.76 11.31
C SER A 17 3.35 -6.08 9.93
N ILE A 18 4.17 -5.99 8.87
CA ILE A 18 3.80 -6.39 7.52
C ILE A 18 3.47 -7.89 7.47
N GLU A 19 4.34 -8.72 8.03
CA GLU A 19 4.16 -10.18 8.10
C GLU A 19 2.87 -10.55 8.85
N ASP A 20 2.65 -9.95 10.03
CA ASP A 20 1.44 -10.20 10.83
C ASP A 20 0.16 -9.88 10.06
N PHE A 21 0.11 -8.77 9.32
CA PHE A 21 -1.05 -8.42 8.50
C PHE A 21 -1.17 -9.31 7.27
N ALA A 22 -0.07 -9.59 6.56
CA ALA A 22 -0.06 -10.42 5.37
C ALA A 22 -0.60 -11.84 5.67
N MET A 23 -0.20 -12.44 6.78
CA MET A 23 -0.68 -13.77 7.19
C MET A 23 -2.18 -13.83 7.48
N GLN A 24 -2.83 -12.70 7.76
CA GLN A 24 -4.26 -12.61 8.05
C GLN A 24 -5.12 -12.27 6.82
N VAL A 25 -4.51 -11.95 5.67
CA VAL A 25 -5.23 -11.73 4.42
C VAL A 25 -5.89 -13.04 3.99
N THR A 26 -7.18 -12.95 3.64
CA THR A 26 -7.94 -14.09 3.11
C THR A 26 -8.50 -13.84 1.72
N PHE A 27 -8.25 -12.66 1.15
CA PHE A 27 -8.72 -12.31 -0.19
C PHE A 27 -8.21 -13.30 -1.23
N ASP A 28 -9.14 -13.79 -2.05
CA ASP A 28 -8.86 -14.66 -3.18
C ASP A 28 -9.20 -13.90 -4.48
N PRO A 29 -8.21 -13.64 -5.35
CA PRO A 29 -8.44 -12.94 -6.62
C PRO A 29 -9.43 -13.63 -7.55
N ALA A 30 -9.54 -14.97 -7.48
CA ALA A 30 -10.42 -15.74 -8.35
C ALA A 30 -11.90 -15.61 -7.99
N SER A 31 -12.24 -15.56 -6.69
CA SER A 31 -13.61 -15.33 -6.23
C SER A 31 -13.94 -13.84 -6.05
N GLY A 32 -12.93 -13.03 -5.82
CA GLY A 32 -13.09 -11.60 -5.48
C GLY A 32 -13.53 -11.34 -4.05
N ASP A 33 -13.48 -12.35 -3.16
CA ASP A 33 -13.96 -12.30 -1.78
C ASP A 33 -12.82 -12.41 -0.77
N GLY A 34 -13.08 -11.97 0.45
CA GLY A 34 -12.20 -12.13 1.61
C GLY A 34 -11.66 -10.84 2.18
N ASN A 35 -10.80 -10.97 3.19
CA ASN A 35 -10.23 -9.85 3.92
C ASN A 35 -8.98 -9.30 3.23
N VAL A 36 -8.93 -7.98 3.12
CA VAL A 36 -7.79 -7.20 2.63
C VAL A 36 -7.22 -6.35 3.76
N VAL A 37 -5.95 -5.99 3.67
CA VAL A 37 -5.36 -4.98 4.55
C VAL A 37 -5.77 -3.60 4.05
N TYR A 38 -6.23 -2.72 4.96
CA TYR A 38 -6.62 -1.37 4.58
C TYR A 38 -5.79 -0.29 5.30
N ASN A 39 -5.66 0.85 4.62
CA ASN A 39 -5.16 2.10 5.17
C ASN A 39 -6.36 2.96 5.58
N LEU A 40 -6.26 3.70 6.67
CA LEU A 40 -7.27 4.66 7.10
C LEU A 40 -6.73 6.08 6.97
N SER A 41 -7.42 6.90 6.22
CA SER A 41 -7.12 8.32 6.08
C SER A 41 -8.29 9.16 6.53
N VAL A 42 -8.02 10.39 6.97
CA VAL A 42 -9.04 11.33 7.45
C VAL A 42 -8.84 12.66 6.74
N ILE A 43 -9.92 13.21 6.21
CA ILE A 43 -9.99 14.51 5.54
C ILE A 43 -11.11 15.35 6.15
N LYS A 44 -11.10 16.66 5.90
CA LYS A 44 -12.25 17.50 6.26
C LYS A 44 -13.46 17.18 5.35
N ASN A 45 -14.67 17.27 5.88
CA ASN A 45 -15.88 17.00 5.09
C ASN A 45 -15.99 17.90 3.84
N GLU A 46 -15.53 19.15 3.92
CA GLU A 46 -15.53 20.11 2.81
C GLU A 46 -14.64 19.69 1.64
N ASP A 47 -13.68 18.78 1.86
CA ASP A 47 -12.75 18.30 0.85
C ASP A 47 -13.18 16.97 0.21
N LEU A 48 -14.37 16.43 0.54
CA LEU A 48 -14.80 15.09 0.12
C LEU A 48 -14.91 14.97 -1.41
N ASP A 49 -15.58 15.91 -2.08
CA ASP A 49 -15.75 15.87 -3.54
C ASP A 49 -14.39 15.92 -4.26
N PHE A 50 -13.48 16.74 -3.75
CA PHE A 50 -12.11 16.79 -4.27
C PHE A 50 -11.39 15.45 -4.07
N ALA A 51 -11.50 14.83 -2.89
CA ALA A 51 -10.90 13.55 -2.60
C ALA A 51 -11.45 12.43 -3.51
N ILE A 52 -12.76 12.40 -3.75
CA ILE A 52 -13.40 11.47 -4.68
C ILE A 52 -12.83 11.64 -6.09
N SER A 53 -12.68 12.87 -6.58
CA SER A 53 -12.09 13.12 -7.91
C SER A 53 -10.66 12.58 -8.00
N ILE A 54 -9.84 12.81 -6.99
CA ILE A 54 -8.46 12.32 -6.92
C ILE A 54 -8.41 10.78 -6.87
N LEU A 55 -9.27 10.15 -6.06
CA LEU A 55 -9.35 8.69 -5.97
C LEU A 55 -9.71 8.05 -7.33
N ARG A 56 -10.67 8.64 -8.05
CA ARG A 56 -11.03 8.20 -9.41
C ARG A 56 -9.87 8.33 -10.39
N ASP A 57 -9.18 9.46 -10.38
CA ASP A 57 -8.06 9.72 -11.29
C ASP A 57 -6.85 8.83 -10.96
N ALA A 58 -6.56 8.60 -9.68
CA ALA A 58 -5.54 7.66 -9.24
C ALA A 58 -5.85 6.22 -9.70
N TYR A 59 -7.11 5.80 -9.62
CA TYR A 59 -7.54 4.48 -10.12
C TYR A 59 -7.40 4.38 -11.65
N LYS A 60 -7.90 5.37 -12.40
CA LYS A 60 -7.79 5.41 -13.87
C LYS A 60 -6.35 5.39 -14.37
N THR A 61 -5.43 5.96 -13.60
CA THR A 61 -4.00 6.02 -13.96
C THR A 61 -3.17 4.86 -13.44
N GLY A 62 -3.78 3.92 -12.68
CA GLY A 62 -3.11 2.72 -12.19
C GLY A 62 -2.11 2.96 -11.04
N ILE A 63 -2.19 4.09 -10.35
CA ILE A 63 -1.28 4.46 -9.27
C ILE A 63 -1.85 4.17 -7.87
N THR A 64 -2.90 3.39 -7.78
CA THR A 64 -3.49 2.88 -6.55
C THR A 64 -3.63 1.36 -6.61
N VAL A 65 -3.73 0.72 -5.44
CA VAL A 65 -3.87 -0.74 -5.32
C VAL A 65 -5.23 -1.25 -5.81
N SER A 66 -6.26 -0.43 -5.69
CA SER A 66 -7.63 -0.80 -6.08
C SER A 66 -8.51 0.44 -6.28
N GLY A 67 -9.61 0.26 -7.02
CA GLY A 67 -10.73 1.20 -7.04
C GLY A 67 -11.70 1.03 -5.87
N ARG A 68 -11.52 -0.01 -5.04
CA ARG A 68 -12.35 -0.26 -3.87
C ARG A 68 -12.01 0.70 -2.74
N VAL A 69 -13.01 1.41 -2.22
CA VAL A 69 -12.89 2.37 -1.12
C VAL A 69 -14.05 2.22 -0.15
N ARG A 70 -13.86 2.62 1.11
CA ARG A 70 -14.96 2.77 2.07
C ARG A 70 -14.87 4.15 2.69
N PHE A 71 -15.96 4.89 2.66
CA PHE A 71 -16.10 6.16 3.38
C PHE A 71 -16.73 5.92 4.74
N LEU A 72 -16.22 6.63 5.75
CA LEU A 72 -16.72 6.60 7.13
C LEU A 72 -17.22 7.99 7.49
N SER A 73 -18.44 8.08 7.95
CA SER A 73 -19.04 9.34 8.38
C SER A 73 -18.48 9.83 9.72
N SER A 74 -18.63 11.12 10.01
CA SER A 74 -18.31 11.71 11.32
C SER A 74 -19.00 10.93 12.44
N GLY A 75 -18.22 10.48 13.44
CA GLY A 75 -18.68 9.68 14.57
C GLY A 75 -18.71 8.17 14.31
N GLU A 76 -18.56 7.71 13.08
CA GLU A 76 -18.49 6.28 12.76
C GLU A 76 -17.23 5.65 13.38
N LYS A 77 -17.38 4.39 13.84
CA LYS A 77 -16.30 3.63 14.49
C LYS A 77 -15.85 2.48 13.63
N LEU A 78 -14.53 2.34 13.48
CA LEU A 78 -13.91 1.21 12.82
C LEU A 78 -12.64 0.79 13.57
N HIS A 79 -12.55 -0.47 14.02
CA HIS A 79 -11.38 -1.06 14.71
C HIS A 79 -10.76 -0.14 15.79
N GLY A 80 -11.62 0.37 16.70
CA GLY A 80 -11.20 1.22 17.82
C GLY A 80 -10.90 2.68 17.46
N TYR A 81 -10.98 3.04 16.17
CA TYR A 81 -10.90 4.44 15.74
C TYR A 81 -12.29 5.04 15.57
N THR A 82 -12.48 6.27 16.01
CA THR A 82 -13.72 7.04 15.79
C THR A 82 -13.40 8.24 14.92
N VAL A 83 -14.13 8.40 13.81
CA VAL A 83 -13.96 9.55 12.90
C VAL A 83 -14.36 10.84 13.64
N PRO A 84 -13.48 11.86 13.72
CA PRO A 84 -13.81 13.10 14.42
C PRO A 84 -14.98 13.85 13.77
N LYS A 85 -15.68 14.67 14.55
CA LYS A 85 -16.75 15.54 14.03
C LYS A 85 -16.20 16.53 13.01
N GLY A 86 -16.86 16.67 11.86
CA GLY A 86 -16.43 17.55 10.77
C GLY A 86 -15.41 16.91 9.81
N PHE A 87 -15.15 15.60 9.99
CA PHE A 87 -14.23 14.84 9.14
C PHE A 87 -14.91 13.62 8.52
N THR A 88 -14.33 13.17 7.41
CA THR A 88 -14.67 11.90 6.74
C THR A 88 -13.46 10.99 6.79
N GLY A 89 -13.69 9.71 7.14
CA GLY A 89 -12.69 8.66 7.03
C GLY A 89 -12.72 8.05 5.63
N ILE A 90 -11.55 7.70 5.10
CA ILE A 90 -11.39 7.03 3.80
C ILE A 90 -10.52 5.79 4.02
N CYS A 91 -11.08 4.61 3.76
CA CYS A 91 -10.33 3.37 3.74
C CYS A 91 -9.92 3.04 2.30
N THR A 92 -8.64 2.80 2.05
CA THR A 92 -8.08 2.32 0.78
C THR A 92 -7.34 1.00 1.00
N ILE A 93 -7.24 0.15 -0.02
CA ILE A 93 -6.52 -1.12 0.10
C ILE A 93 -5.02 -0.86 0.19
N CYS A 94 -4.37 -1.54 1.13
CA CYS A 94 -2.92 -1.53 1.31
C CYS A 94 -2.28 -2.59 0.40
N SER A 95 -1.12 -2.27 -0.19
CA SER A 95 -0.35 -3.19 -1.04
C SER A 95 0.18 -4.45 -0.32
N ILE A 96 0.19 -4.46 1.01
CA ILE A 96 0.48 -5.65 1.82
C ILE A 96 -0.53 -6.79 1.54
N THR A 97 -1.70 -6.46 1.01
CA THR A 97 -2.66 -7.46 0.53
C THR A 97 -2.04 -8.39 -0.52
N PHE A 98 -1.15 -7.89 -1.38
CA PHE A 98 -0.42 -8.74 -2.35
C PHE A 98 0.47 -9.76 -1.65
N ASP A 99 1.18 -9.35 -0.58
CA ASP A 99 2.04 -10.23 0.20
C ASP A 99 1.22 -11.38 0.78
N GLY A 100 0.05 -11.07 1.35
CA GLY A 100 -0.85 -12.07 1.91
C GLY A 100 -1.42 -13.04 0.87
N ILE A 101 -1.78 -12.56 -0.31
CA ILE A 101 -2.25 -13.40 -1.43
C ILE A 101 -1.15 -14.39 -1.84
N LEU A 102 0.09 -13.92 -2.00
CA LEU A 102 1.23 -14.76 -2.37
C LEU A 102 1.54 -15.80 -1.27
N ILE A 103 1.55 -15.40 0.00
CA ILE A 103 1.75 -16.30 1.13
C ILE A 103 0.68 -17.40 1.16
N ARG A 104 -0.59 -17.08 0.95
CA ARG A 104 -1.69 -18.08 0.88
C ARG A 104 -1.52 -19.08 -0.27
N ARG A 105 -0.87 -18.68 -1.35
CA ARG A 105 -0.52 -19.57 -2.49
C ARG A 105 0.79 -20.33 -2.24
N GLY A 106 1.33 -20.30 -1.00
CA GLY A 106 2.55 -21.00 -0.60
C GLY A 106 3.83 -20.38 -1.16
N ILE A 107 3.82 -19.08 -1.40
CA ILE A 107 4.96 -18.31 -1.88
C ILE A 107 5.44 -17.41 -0.75
N PRO A 108 6.53 -17.75 -0.05
CA PRO A 108 7.11 -16.88 0.95
C PRO A 108 7.57 -15.56 0.33
N ILE A 109 7.22 -14.46 0.97
CA ILE A 109 7.57 -13.09 0.56
C ILE A 109 8.39 -12.43 1.65
N THR A 110 9.47 -11.75 1.26
CA THR A 110 10.28 -10.93 2.15
C THR A 110 10.08 -9.46 1.79
N PRO A 111 9.43 -8.65 2.64
CA PRO A 111 9.33 -7.20 2.44
C PRO A 111 10.71 -6.55 2.55
N ILE A 112 11.14 -5.80 1.53
CA ILE A 112 12.44 -5.12 1.53
C ILE A 112 12.30 -3.70 2.09
N GLY A 113 11.42 -2.87 1.49
CA GLY A 113 11.32 -1.48 1.89
C GLY A 113 10.19 -0.72 1.22
N GLY A 114 9.97 0.50 1.71
CA GLY A 114 9.09 1.50 1.13
C GLY A 114 9.88 2.69 0.63
N GLY A 115 9.46 3.27 -0.49
CA GLY A 115 10.24 4.29 -1.16
C GLY A 115 9.42 5.19 -2.08
N VAL A 116 10.15 6.01 -2.83
CA VAL A 116 9.64 6.86 -3.91
C VAL A 116 10.21 6.36 -5.22
N VAL A 117 9.33 6.06 -6.18
CA VAL A 117 9.69 5.65 -7.54
C VAL A 117 9.47 6.81 -8.50
N GLU A 118 10.48 7.09 -9.31
CA GLU A 118 10.43 7.98 -10.44
C GLU A 118 9.70 7.31 -11.60
N ILE A 119 8.70 8.00 -12.15
CA ILE A 119 7.90 7.56 -13.31
C ILE A 119 8.17 8.50 -14.47
N GLU A 120 8.51 7.95 -15.63
CA GLU A 120 8.62 8.68 -16.88
C GLU A 120 7.75 8.03 -17.96
N ASN A 121 6.88 8.80 -18.59
CA ASN A 121 5.96 8.32 -19.63
C ASN A 121 5.20 7.05 -19.21
N ARG A 122 4.70 7.02 -17.95
CA ARG A 122 3.98 5.90 -17.31
C ARG A 122 4.85 4.66 -17.06
N THR A 123 6.16 4.76 -17.20
CA THR A 123 7.11 3.67 -16.95
C THR A 123 7.86 3.94 -15.66
N PRO A 124 7.94 3.00 -14.72
CA PRO A 124 8.79 3.12 -13.54
C PRO A 124 10.27 3.06 -13.96
N ILE A 125 11.07 4.00 -13.45
CA ILE A 125 12.48 4.12 -13.84
C ILE A 125 13.40 3.62 -12.73
N ARG A 126 13.19 4.13 -11.49
CA ARG A 126 14.04 3.77 -10.34
C ARG A 126 13.42 4.24 -9.03
N PHE A 127 13.83 3.62 -7.95
CA PHE A 127 13.66 4.22 -6.63
C PHE A 127 14.65 5.38 -6.47
N THR A 128 14.12 6.55 -6.14
CA THR A 128 14.94 7.73 -5.77
C THR A 128 15.20 7.80 -4.28
N HIS A 129 14.32 7.22 -3.48
CA HIS A 129 14.42 7.10 -2.02
C HIS A 129 13.90 5.74 -1.60
N ILE A 130 14.56 5.10 -0.64
CA ILE A 130 14.09 3.85 -0.01
C ILE A 130 14.48 3.82 1.46
N ILE A 131 13.58 3.32 2.30
CA ILE A 131 13.82 3.03 3.70
C ILE A 131 13.50 1.54 3.91
N LEU A 132 14.49 0.79 4.41
CA LEU A 132 14.35 -0.66 4.62
C LEU A 132 13.46 -0.94 5.84
N TYR A 133 12.53 -1.90 5.71
CA TYR A 133 11.57 -2.23 6.75
C TYR A 133 12.19 -2.86 8.00
N GLU A 134 13.26 -3.65 7.82
CA GLU A 134 13.94 -4.34 8.93
C GLU A 134 14.69 -3.41 9.90
N HIS A 135 14.92 -2.16 9.48
CA HIS A 135 15.69 -1.18 10.25
C HIS A 135 14.86 -0.02 10.78
N THR A 136 13.53 -0.07 10.68
CA THR A 136 12.65 1.00 11.14
C THR A 136 11.44 0.46 11.90
N THR A 137 10.99 1.26 12.88
CA THR A 137 9.74 1.04 13.63
C THR A 137 8.62 1.97 13.16
N ILE A 138 8.90 2.85 12.19
CA ILE A 138 7.94 3.78 11.59
C ILE A 138 7.78 3.39 10.12
N ASP A 139 6.54 3.31 9.64
CA ASP A 139 6.26 2.99 8.24
C ASP A 139 6.96 3.99 7.29
N PRO A 140 7.87 3.50 6.42
CA PRO A 140 8.58 4.30 5.42
C PRO A 140 7.67 5.17 4.56
N LEU A 141 6.56 4.62 4.07
CA LEU A 141 5.65 5.38 3.21
C LEU A 141 4.99 6.54 3.96
N GLN A 142 4.73 6.39 5.26
CA GLN A 142 4.22 7.47 6.10
C GLN A 142 5.27 8.57 6.32
N VAL A 143 6.54 8.19 6.49
CA VAL A 143 7.65 9.16 6.59
C VAL A 143 7.78 9.96 5.29
N LEU A 144 7.90 9.26 4.15
CA LEU A 144 8.06 9.88 2.83
C LEU A 144 6.83 10.72 2.42
N PHE A 145 5.63 10.25 2.73
CA PHE A 145 4.40 11.03 2.61
C PHE A 145 4.51 12.36 3.36
N SER A 146 5.00 12.35 4.60
CA SER A 146 5.14 13.57 5.41
C SER A 146 6.16 14.56 4.84
N GLN A 147 7.21 14.07 4.18
CA GLN A 147 8.29 14.87 3.59
C GLN A 147 7.93 15.52 2.24
N ARG A 148 6.75 15.23 1.67
CA ARG A 148 6.31 15.75 0.36
C ARG A 148 7.29 15.43 -0.77
N THR A 149 7.79 14.22 -0.80
CA THR A 149 8.76 13.75 -1.80
C THR A 149 8.11 13.29 -3.11
N THR A 150 6.78 13.36 -3.19
CA THR A 150 6.00 12.89 -4.34
C THR A 150 5.52 14.01 -5.25
N SER A 151 5.15 13.63 -6.48
CA SER A 151 4.46 14.48 -7.45
C SER A 151 3.39 13.67 -8.21
N ILE A 152 2.49 13.04 -7.43
CA ILE A 152 1.46 12.13 -7.91
C ILE A 152 0.49 12.82 -8.86
N THR A 153 0.10 14.05 -8.56
CA THR A 153 -0.73 14.87 -9.44
C THR A 153 -0.09 15.10 -10.80
N SER A 154 1.25 15.20 -10.88
CA SER A 154 1.97 15.26 -12.14
C SER A 154 1.87 13.92 -12.89
N VAL A 155 2.08 12.78 -12.21
CA VAL A 155 1.95 11.45 -12.82
C VAL A 155 0.55 11.24 -13.38
N MET A 156 -0.50 11.59 -12.64
CA MET A 156 -1.89 11.49 -13.10
C MET A 156 -2.15 12.32 -14.37
N ARG A 157 -1.57 13.52 -14.46
CA ARG A 157 -1.80 14.45 -15.55
C ARG A 157 -0.92 14.19 -16.77
N THR A 158 0.36 13.92 -16.58
CA THR A 158 1.38 13.86 -17.63
C THR A 158 1.99 12.49 -17.86
N GLY A 159 1.76 11.55 -16.95
CA GLY A 159 2.44 10.25 -16.94
C GLY A 159 3.87 10.30 -16.38
N SER A 160 4.33 11.44 -15.85
CA SER A 160 5.70 11.58 -15.33
C SER A 160 5.72 12.29 -13.97
N GLY A 161 6.58 11.84 -13.07
CA GLY A 161 6.72 12.36 -11.71
C GLY A 161 7.22 11.31 -10.73
N ALA A 162 6.77 11.39 -9.48
CA ALA A 162 7.23 10.53 -8.40
C ALA A 162 6.05 10.02 -7.55
N ILE A 163 6.01 8.71 -7.29
CA ILE A 163 4.96 8.04 -6.52
C ILE A 163 5.54 7.28 -5.34
N LEU A 164 4.71 7.04 -4.31
CA LEU A 164 5.03 6.10 -3.25
C LEU A 164 4.91 4.67 -3.79
N ALA A 165 5.90 3.84 -3.48
CA ALA A 165 5.94 2.44 -3.84
C ALA A 165 6.63 1.62 -2.76
N ASN A 166 6.43 0.33 -2.78
CA ASN A 166 7.16 -0.62 -1.96
C ASN A 166 7.72 -1.77 -2.80
N ILE A 167 8.73 -2.43 -2.25
CA ILE A 167 9.42 -3.52 -2.91
C ILE A 167 9.52 -4.70 -1.94
N ARG A 168 9.36 -5.91 -2.48
CA ARG A 168 9.47 -7.21 -1.83
C ARG A 168 10.19 -8.18 -2.73
N GLU A 169 10.67 -9.27 -2.16
CA GLU A 169 11.32 -10.32 -2.93
C GLU A 169 10.77 -11.70 -2.57
N PHE A 170 10.90 -12.64 -3.50
CA PHE A 170 10.56 -14.05 -3.37
C PHE A 170 11.67 -14.91 -3.98
N HIS A 171 11.80 -16.16 -3.54
CA HIS A 171 12.80 -17.07 -4.09
C HIS A 171 12.47 -17.43 -5.55
N MET A 172 13.47 -17.40 -6.44
CA MET A 172 13.30 -17.57 -7.89
C MET A 172 12.60 -18.87 -8.30
N GLU A 173 12.71 -19.95 -7.52
CA GLU A 173 11.99 -21.21 -7.77
C GLU A 173 10.45 -21.05 -7.69
N ALA A 174 9.95 -19.97 -7.12
CA ALA A 174 8.52 -19.68 -7.08
C ALA A 174 8.03 -18.87 -8.28
N GLU A 175 8.91 -18.43 -9.19
CA GLU A 175 8.58 -17.55 -10.32
C GLU A 175 7.38 -18.01 -11.16
N PRO A 176 7.27 -19.31 -11.56
CA PRO A 176 6.11 -19.76 -12.33
C PRO A 176 4.79 -19.62 -11.57
N ARG A 177 4.80 -19.87 -10.25
CA ARG A 177 3.61 -19.71 -9.39
C ARG A 177 3.26 -18.24 -9.18
N VAL A 178 4.27 -17.38 -9.03
CA VAL A 178 4.06 -15.93 -8.95
C VAL A 178 3.40 -15.41 -10.21
N GLY A 179 3.87 -15.82 -11.41
CA GLY A 179 3.25 -15.46 -12.68
C GLY A 179 1.74 -15.78 -12.71
N THR A 180 1.38 -17.01 -12.30
CA THR A 180 -0.04 -17.41 -12.20
C THR A 180 -0.86 -16.52 -11.28
N VAL A 181 -0.31 -16.17 -10.09
CA VAL A 181 -1.00 -15.29 -9.14
C VAL A 181 -1.14 -13.87 -9.70
N LEU A 182 -0.14 -13.36 -10.40
CA LEU A 182 -0.20 -12.04 -11.04
C LEU A 182 -1.23 -11.98 -12.15
N ASP A 183 -1.38 -13.06 -12.93
CA ASP A 183 -2.44 -13.17 -13.95
C ASP A 183 -3.83 -13.18 -13.31
N GLU A 184 -4.02 -13.88 -12.20
CA GLU A 184 -5.28 -13.85 -11.43
C GLU A 184 -5.55 -12.43 -10.87
N LEU A 185 -4.53 -11.76 -10.35
CA LEU A 185 -4.64 -10.38 -9.86
C LEU A 185 -5.05 -9.42 -10.98
N ALA A 186 -4.50 -9.57 -12.18
CA ALA A 186 -4.85 -8.72 -13.32
C ALA A 186 -6.34 -8.84 -13.72
N GLY A 187 -6.99 -9.97 -13.41
CA GLY A 187 -8.43 -10.19 -13.59
C GLY A 187 -9.31 -9.76 -12.42
N SER A 188 -8.71 -9.36 -11.31
CA SER A 188 -9.42 -9.00 -10.07
C SER A 188 -9.64 -7.49 -9.93
N SER A 189 -10.20 -7.07 -8.79
CA SER A 189 -10.34 -5.65 -8.41
C SER A 189 -9.04 -5.01 -7.89
N LEU A 190 -7.93 -5.76 -7.84
CA LEU A 190 -6.63 -5.29 -7.38
C LEU A 190 -5.71 -4.99 -8.57
N SER A 191 -4.92 -3.94 -8.43
CA SER A 191 -3.97 -3.46 -9.44
C SER A 191 -2.75 -2.84 -8.77
N GLY A 192 -1.79 -2.34 -9.57
CA GLY A 192 -0.69 -1.55 -9.02
C GLY A 192 0.60 -2.34 -8.81
N ILE A 193 0.75 -3.53 -9.39
CA ILE A 193 2.09 -4.09 -9.60
C ILE A 193 2.78 -3.20 -10.64
N LEU A 194 3.92 -2.63 -10.27
CA LEU A 194 4.69 -1.74 -11.13
C LEU A 194 5.62 -2.53 -12.04
N GLU A 195 6.35 -3.47 -11.46
CA GLU A 195 7.34 -4.26 -12.18
C GLU A 195 7.70 -5.53 -11.40
N VAL A 196 8.02 -6.58 -12.14
CA VAL A 196 8.62 -7.81 -11.62
C VAL A 196 10.01 -7.94 -12.22
N GLY A 197 11.00 -8.12 -11.36
CA GLY A 197 12.40 -8.22 -11.75
C GLY A 197 12.79 -9.56 -12.37
N MET A 198 14.07 -9.73 -12.57
CA MET A 198 14.70 -10.99 -12.98
C MET A 198 15.51 -11.58 -11.82
N PRO A 199 15.73 -12.90 -11.79
CA PRO A 199 16.56 -13.54 -10.76
C PRO A 199 17.94 -12.91 -10.63
N ASN A 200 18.35 -12.61 -9.40
CA ASN A 200 19.65 -12.03 -9.05
C ASN A 200 19.95 -10.63 -9.65
N LEU A 201 18.97 -9.97 -10.27
CA LEU A 201 19.16 -8.63 -10.81
C LEU A 201 18.43 -7.58 -9.96
N PRO A 202 19.03 -6.40 -9.74
CA PRO A 202 18.36 -5.30 -9.07
C PRO A 202 17.08 -4.90 -9.79
N LEU A 203 16.02 -4.58 -9.02
CA LEU A 203 14.78 -4.04 -9.57
C LEU A 203 14.69 -2.54 -9.27
N LEU A 204 14.55 -1.73 -10.31
CA LEU A 204 14.45 -0.25 -10.19
C LEU A 204 15.59 0.35 -9.34
N GLY A 205 16.80 -0.24 -9.45
CA GLY A 205 18.00 0.16 -8.71
C GLY A 205 18.13 -0.41 -7.30
N VAL A 206 17.16 -1.18 -6.81
CA VAL A 206 17.22 -1.83 -5.49
C VAL A 206 17.82 -3.24 -5.63
N PRO A 207 18.92 -3.56 -4.92
CA PRO A 207 19.49 -4.90 -4.91
C PRO A 207 18.51 -5.93 -4.38
N VAL A 208 18.63 -7.17 -4.86
CA VAL A 208 17.90 -8.34 -4.36
C VAL A 208 18.86 -9.34 -3.74
N SER A 209 18.34 -10.20 -2.87
CA SER A 209 19.10 -11.31 -2.30
C SER A 209 19.50 -12.33 -3.37
N PRO A 210 20.63 -13.05 -3.20
CA PRO A 210 21.00 -14.13 -4.11
C PRO A 210 19.88 -15.17 -4.24
N GLN A 211 19.55 -15.58 -5.48
CA GLN A 211 18.47 -16.50 -5.83
C GLN A 211 17.04 -15.93 -5.63
N PHE A 212 16.89 -14.60 -5.50
CA PHE A 212 15.60 -13.96 -5.37
C PHE A 212 15.24 -13.12 -6.60
N VAL A 213 13.94 -12.86 -6.71
CA VAL A 213 13.31 -11.96 -7.68
C VAL A 213 12.51 -10.92 -6.91
N ALA A 214 12.62 -9.65 -7.27
CA ALA A 214 11.84 -8.61 -6.62
C ALA A 214 10.54 -8.29 -7.36
N ILE A 215 9.55 -7.79 -6.60
CA ILE A 215 8.32 -7.18 -7.10
C ILE A 215 8.19 -5.78 -6.52
N ALA A 216 8.00 -4.79 -7.37
CA ALA A 216 7.65 -3.43 -6.97
C ALA A 216 6.14 -3.21 -7.14
N ALA A 217 5.51 -2.56 -6.16
CA ALA A 217 4.09 -2.23 -6.20
C ALA A 217 3.82 -0.81 -5.70
N VAL A 218 2.75 -0.20 -6.19
CA VAL A 218 2.32 1.14 -5.77
C VAL A 218 1.96 1.18 -4.28
N GLY A 219 2.21 2.30 -3.63
CA GLY A 219 1.73 2.55 -2.28
C GLY A 219 0.22 2.81 -2.27
N GLY A 220 -0.53 2.09 -1.40
CA GLY A 220 -1.99 2.27 -1.27
C GLY A 220 -2.41 3.66 -0.77
N THR A 221 -1.46 4.48 -0.34
CA THR A 221 -1.66 5.86 0.14
C THR A 221 -1.36 6.93 -0.92
N ASN A 222 -1.02 6.56 -2.16
CA ASN A 222 -0.79 7.50 -3.25
C ASN A 222 -1.94 8.50 -3.46
N PRO A 223 -3.22 8.09 -3.48
CA PRO A 223 -4.32 9.05 -3.61
C PRO A 223 -4.32 10.11 -2.50
N MET A 224 -3.93 9.72 -1.29
CA MET A 224 -3.84 10.63 -0.14
C MET A 224 -2.71 11.65 -0.31
N ALA A 225 -1.59 11.23 -0.89
CA ALA A 225 -0.49 12.13 -1.21
C ALA A 225 -0.91 13.14 -2.30
N ALA A 226 -1.67 12.72 -3.30
CA ALA A 226 -2.24 13.62 -4.32
C ALA A 226 -3.23 14.65 -3.71
N ILE A 227 -4.08 14.24 -2.76
CA ILE A 227 -4.98 15.15 -2.03
C ILE A 227 -4.16 16.22 -1.29
N ARG A 228 -3.07 15.82 -0.65
CA ARG A 228 -2.15 16.73 0.04
C ARG A 228 -1.39 17.66 -0.92
N GLU A 229 -0.96 17.16 -2.07
CA GLU A 229 -0.35 17.97 -3.14
C GLU A 229 -1.31 19.04 -3.64
N GLY A 230 -2.63 18.74 -3.69
CA GLY A 230 -3.71 19.68 -3.97
C GLY A 230 -3.99 20.70 -2.85
N GLY A 231 -3.14 20.76 -1.81
CA GLY A 231 -3.25 21.73 -0.71
C GLY A 231 -4.28 21.38 0.35
N ARG A 232 -4.87 20.17 0.33
CA ARG A 232 -5.84 19.73 1.32
C ARG A 232 -5.17 19.04 2.50
N TRP A 233 -5.77 19.22 3.68
CA TRP A 233 -5.30 18.53 4.86
C TRP A 233 -5.74 17.07 4.82
N VAL A 234 -4.81 16.16 5.09
CA VAL A 234 -5.07 14.73 5.20
C VAL A 234 -4.15 14.10 6.23
N GLN A 235 -4.70 13.26 7.08
CA GLN A 235 -3.95 12.41 8.00
C GLN A 235 -4.15 10.95 7.58
N THR A 236 -3.07 10.19 7.47
CA THR A 236 -3.07 8.81 6.99
C THR A 236 -2.41 7.90 8.00
N GLN A 237 -2.99 6.71 8.18
CA GLN A 237 -2.41 5.57 8.91
C GLN A 237 -2.41 4.36 7.96
N ALA A 238 -1.22 3.93 7.58
CA ALA A 238 -1.07 2.70 6.80
C ALA A 238 -1.32 1.47 7.68
N MET A 239 -1.67 0.34 7.06
CA MET A 239 -1.87 -0.95 7.74
C MET A 239 -2.76 -0.82 8.99
N LYS A 240 -3.90 -0.15 8.86
CA LYS A 240 -4.78 0.12 10.02
C LYS A 240 -5.48 -1.13 10.53
N GLY A 241 -5.75 -2.08 9.66
CA GLY A 241 -6.46 -3.33 10.00
C GLY A 241 -6.81 -4.15 8.79
N LEU A 242 -7.64 -5.18 9.02
CA LEU A 242 -8.23 -6.00 7.97
C LEU A 242 -9.71 -5.68 7.83
N MET A 243 -10.22 -5.82 6.61
CA MET A 243 -11.61 -5.56 6.27
C MET A 243 -12.03 -6.55 5.18
N ASP A 244 -13.25 -7.06 5.27
CA ASP A 244 -13.83 -7.79 4.15
C ASP A 244 -14.03 -6.84 2.97
N ILE A 245 -13.58 -7.22 1.78
CA ILE A 245 -13.62 -6.36 0.59
C ILE A 245 -15.06 -6.00 0.19
N SER A 246 -16.03 -6.82 0.56
CA SER A 246 -17.47 -6.55 0.33
C SER A 246 -17.98 -5.31 1.08
N GLN A 247 -17.25 -4.84 2.11
CA GLN A 247 -17.55 -3.61 2.83
C GLN A 247 -17.03 -2.36 2.11
N MET A 248 -16.37 -2.52 0.97
CA MET A 248 -15.81 -1.44 0.16
C MET A 248 -16.58 -1.33 -1.16
N GLU A 249 -16.81 -0.12 -1.62
CA GLU A 249 -17.53 0.20 -2.85
C GLU A 249 -16.56 0.65 -3.95
N GLU A 250 -16.96 0.52 -5.21
CA GLU A 250 -16.14 0.99 -6.32
C GLU A 250 -16.16 2.52 -6.42
N ILE A 251 -14.99 3.14 -6.45
CA ILE A 251 -14.86 4.62 -6.52
C ILE A 251 -15.52 5.21 -7.76
N ARG A 252 -15.70 4.42 -8.83
CA ARG A 252 -16.41 4.85 -10.05
C ARG A 252 -17.90 5.06 -9.83
N ASP A 253 -18.46 4.51 -8.77
CA ASP A 253 -19.90 4.59 -8.45
C ASP A 253 -20.24 5.88 -7.69
N TYR A 254 -19.25 6.64 -7.24
CA TYR A 254 -19.35 7.97 -6.63
C TYR A 254 -19.16 9.05 -7.69
#